data_b811fba8ec1f49d1e1cbfe205ffea93d
#
_entry.id   b811fba8ec1f49d1e1cbfe205ffea93d
#
_cell.length_a   1.000
_cell.length_b   1.000
_cell.length_c   1.000
_cell.angle_alpha   90.00
_cell.angle_beta   90.00
_cell.angle_gamma   90.00
#
_symmetry.space_group_name_H-M   'P 1'
#
loop_
_entity.id
_entity.type
_entity.pdbx_description
1 polymer ?
#
loop_
_entity_poly.entity_id
_entity_poly.type
_entity_poly.pdbx_seq_one_letter_code
_entity_poly.pdbx_strand_id
1 'polypeptide(L)'
;MYKLRDYQQKTSDAAVNFFANKAKKNNAIMVLPTGAGKSLVIADIASRLEGHTLVFQPSKEILEQNYLKLCSYGILDCSIYSASFGRKEISRITFATIGSVVNHPELFQHFKNIIIDECHLVNPKEGMYKSFLSMLKCKVLGLTATPYRLSSSRDFGSMLKFITRTRPCVFSEVIYQVQISTLLDMGYLSKLNYYEMNPLGWNELNLKVNTTGADYTDKSVVKEYERIDFYGFLVSIVQRLMNPKSGIKRKGILVFMRFLKEAERLT
;
A
#
# COMPACT_ATOMS: atom_id res chain seq x y z
N MET A 1 2.26 -16.65 -20.63
CA MET A 1 3.31 -16.01 -19.84
C MET A 1 3.12 -14.51 -19.92
N TYR A 2 2.99 -13.81 -18.80
CA TYR A 2 2.82 -12.34 -18.82
C TYR A 2 4.14 -11.68 -19.22
N LYS A 3 4.05 -10.72 -20.14
CA LYS A 3 5.21 -9.92 -20.55
C LYS A 3 5.24 -8.66 -19.69
N LEU A 4 6.33 -8.44 -18.96
CA LEU A 4 6.54 -7.20 -18.23
C LEU A 4 6.63 -6.01 -19.19
N ARG A 5 6.09 -4.88 -18.78
CA ARG A 5 6.34 -3.58 -19.45
C ARG A 5 7.77 -3.13 -19.15
N ASP A 6 8.34 -2.27 -19.98
CA ASP A 6 9.75 -1.87 -19.84
C ASP A 6 10.10 -1.34 -18.46
N TYR A 7 9.25 -0.50 -17.87
CA TYR A 7 9.49 0.01 -16.52
C TYR A 7 9.37 -1.08 -15.44
N GLN A 8 8.50 -2.08 -15.61
CA GLN A 8 8.37 -3.22 -14.70
C GLN A 8 9.61 -4.11 -14.78
N GLN A 9 10.11 -4.34 -15.99
CA GLN A 9 11.35 -5.10 -16.19
C GLN A 9 12.53 -4.39 -15.51
N LYS A 10 12.71 -3.09 -15.77
CA LYS A 10 13.76 -2.28 -15.12
C LYS A 10 13.63 -2.28 -13.61
N THR A 11 12.39 -2.24 -13.09
CA THR A 11 12.12 -2.34 -11.66
C THR A 11 12.58 -3.68 -11.10
N SER A 12 12.20 -4.79 -11.76
CA SER A 12 12.59 -6.12 -11.33
C SER A 12 14.10 -6.33 -11.41
N ASP A 13 14.74 -5.87 -12.46
CA ASP A 13 16.20 -5.95 -12.62
C ASP A 13 16.94 -5.19 -11.52
N ALA A 14 16.48 -3.99 -11.18
CA ALA A 14 17.04 -3.21 -10.07
C ALA A 14 16.92 -3.96 -8.73
N ALA A 15 15.79 -4.64 -8.49
CA ALA A 15 15.60 -5.44 -7.28
C ALA A 15 16.49 -6.67 -7.24
N VAL A 16 16.59 -7.42 -8.33
CA VAL A 16 17.48 -8.60 -8.42
C VAL A 16 18.93 -8.18 -8.19
N ASN A 17 19.39 -7.12 -8.85
CA ASN A 17 20.73 -6.56 -8.65
C ASN A 17 20.95 -6.09 -7.20
N PHE A 18 19.93 -5.50 -6.57
CA PHE A 18 20.01 -5.12 -5.17
C PHE A 18 20.23 -6.34 -4.28
N PHE A 19 19.47 -7.42 -4.44
CA PHE A 19 19.65 -8.64 -3.63
C PHE A 19 20.98 -9.35 -3.91
N ALA A 20 21.43 -9.40 -5.17
CA ALA A 20 22.70 -9.99 -5.57
C ALA A 20 23.95 -9.26 -5.00
N ASN A 21 23.85 -7.96 -4.74
CA ASN A 21 24.96 -7.17 -4.22
C ASN A 21 25.19 -7.43 -2.73
N LYS A 22 26.05 -8.39 -2.41
CA LYS A 22 26.38 -8.79 -1.02
C LYS A 22 27.16 -7.72 -0.23
N ALA A 23 27.81 -6.77 -0.89
CA ALA A 23 28.55 -5.69 -0.24
C ALA A 23 27.63 -4.64 0.39
N LYS A 24 26.45 -4.41 -0.20
CA LYS A 24 25.43 -3.51 0.35
C LYS A 24 24.61 -4.22 1.43
N LYS A 25 24.71 -3.76 2.66
CA LYS A 25 23.93 -4.28 3.80
C LYS A 25 22.66 -3.48 4.09
N ASN A 26 22.46 -2.35 3.43
CA ASN A 26 21.34 -1.46 3.67
C ASN A 26 20.04 -2.00 3.08
N ASN A 27 18.93 -1.76 3.76
CA ASN A 27 17.62 -2.00 3.24
C ASN A 27 17.20 -0.85 2.31
N ALA A 28 16.45 -1.17 1.26
CA ALA A 28 16.06 -0.22 0.22
C ALA A 28 14.56 -0.23 -0.05
N ILE A 29 14.09 0.79 -0.75
CA ILE A 29 12.72 0.83 -1.28
C ILE A 29 12.71 1.03 -2.78
N MET A 30 11.58 0.65 -3.36
CA MET A 30 11.15 0.99 -4.71
C MET A 30 9.83 1.73 -4.66
N VAL A 31 9.74 2.81 -5.42
CA VAL A 31 8.53 3.65 -5.46
C VAL A 31 7.81 3.40 -6.77
N LEU A 32 6.66 2.75 -6.68
CA LEU A 32 5.81 2.40 -7.81
C LEU A 32 4.39 2.92 -7.56
N PRO A 33 3.82 3.75 -8.43
CA PRO A 33 2.47 4.25 -8.29
C PRO A 33 1.42 3.14 -8.17
N THR A 34 0.28 3.48 -7.58
CA THR A 34 -0.92 2.62 -7.66
C THR A 34 -1.28 2.41 -9.13
N GLY A 35 -1.65 1.17 -9.49
CA GLY A 35 -1.91 0.81 -10.89
C GLY A 35 -0.66 0.49 -11.73
N ALA A 36 0.56 0.67 -11.21
CA ALA A 36 1.80 0.29 -11.91
C ALA A 36 2.03 -1.23 -12.01
N GLY A 37 1.18 -2.06 -11.39
CA GLY A 37 1.31 -3.51 -11.40
C GLY A 37 2.36 -4.05 -10.44
N LYS A 38 2.43 -3.50 -9.21
CA LYS A 38 3.33 -3.97 -8.14
C LYS A 38 3.29 -5.48 -7.93
N SER A 39 2.09 -6.09 -7.97
CA SER A 39 1.92 -7.54 -7.80
C SER A 39 2.69 -8.35 -8.84
N LEU A 40 2.68 -7.92 -10.10
CA LEU A 40 3.43 -8.57 -11.17
C LEU A 40 4.95 -8.42 -10.98
N VAL A 41 5.39 -7.24 -10.57
CA VAL A 41 6.80 -6.96 -10.27
C VAL A 41 7.28 -7.81 -9.09
N ILE A 42 6.50 -7.90 -8.00
CA ILE A 42 6.81 -8.76 -6.84
C ILE A 42 6.95 -10.23 -7.28
N ALA A 43 6.02 -10.71 -8.10
CA ALA A 43 6.05 -12.08 -8.60
C ALA A 43 7.31 -12.37 -9.43
N ASP A 44 7.67 -11.46 -10.35
CA ASP A 44 8.88 -11.60 -11.17
C ASP A 44 10.14 -11.54 -10.31
N ILE A 45 10.25 -10.60 -9.40
CA ILE A 45 11.39 -10.50 -8.47
C ILE A 45 11.53 -11.80 -7.67
N ALA A 46 10.46 -12.24 -7.00
CA ALA A 46 10.50 -13.41 -6.15
C ALA A 46 10.87 -14.69 -6.92
N SER A 47 10.43 -14.82 -8.17
CA SER A 47 10.76 -15.97 -9.03
C SER A 47 12.24 -16.02 -9.41
N ARG A 48 12.87 -14.86 -9.60
CA ARG A 48 14.27 -14.72 -10.04
C ARG A 48 15.30 -14.75 -8.92
N LEU A 49 14.85 -14.54 -7.68
CA LEU A 49 15.75 -14.53 -6.53
C LEU A 49 16.19 -15.94 -6.16
N GLU A 50 17.48 -16.09 -5.86
CA GLU A 50 18.04 -17.32 -5.31
C GLU A 50 17.72 -17.43 -3.81
N GLY A 51 17.49 -18.67 -3.36
CA GLY A 51 17.19 -18.99 -1.96
C GLY A 51 15.76 -18.63 -1.55
N HIS A 52 15.52 -18.68 -0.25
CA HIS A 52 14.19 -18.44 0.31
C HIS A 52 13.86 -16.94 0.36
N THR A 53 12.66 -16.61 -0.13
CA THR A 53 12.13 -15.24 -0.19
C THR A 53 10.82 -15.16 0.58
N LEU A 54 10.78 -14.29 1.59
CA LEU A 54 9.57 -13.99 2.37
C LEU A 54 8.93 -12.71 1.83
N VAL A 55 7.67 -12.79 1.43
CA VAL A 55 6.91 -11.68 0.86
C VAL A 55 5.81 -11.27 1.83
N PHE A 56 5.98 -10.12 2.46
CA PHE A 56 4.98 -9.56 3.35
C PHE A 56 3.92 -8.79 2.59
N GLN A 57 2.66 -9.06 2.93
CA GLN A 57 1.49 -8.38 2.41
C GLN A 57 0.71 -7.69 3.53
N PRO A 58 0.11 -6.51 3.26
CA PRO A 58 -0.54 -5.70 4.29
C PRO A 58 -1.85 -6.30 4.81
N SER A 59 -2.58 -7.07 3.99
CA SER A 59 -3.85 -7.68 4.36
C SER A 59 -3.99 -9.10 3.81
N LYS A 60 -4.97 -9.83 4.32
CA LYS A 60 -5.35 -11.17 3.87
C LYS A 60 -5.72 -11.17 2.39
N GLU A 61 -6.56 -10.25 1.97
CA GLU A 61 -7.11 -10.16 0.62
C GLU A 61 -5.99 -9.91 -0.41
N ILE A 62 -5.08 -8.99 -0.11
CA ILE A 62 -3.95 -8.67 -0.99
C ILE A 62 -2.97 -9.84 -1.03
N LEU A 63 -2.77 -10.53 0.10
CA LEU A 63 -1.94 -11.73 0.17
C LEU A 63 -2.48 -12.81 -0.77
N GLU A 64 -3.77 -13.12 -0.69
CA GLU A 64 -4.41 -14.12 -1.55
C GLU A 64 -4.30 -13.77 -3.03
N GLN A 65 -4.64 -12.53 -3.38
CA GLN A 65 -4.54 -12.05 -4.75
C GLN A 65 -3.12 -12.19 -5.31
N ASN A 66 -2.10 -11.79 -4.55
CA ASN A 66 -0.72 -11.82 -4.99
C ASN A 66 -0.18 -13.26 -5.07
N TYR A 67 -0.57 -14.13 -4.13
CA TYR A 67 -0.24 -15.55 -4.17
C TYR A 67 -0.85 -16.23 -5.40
N LEU A 68 -2.16 -16.07 -5.62
CA LEU A 68 -2.84 -16.63 -6.80
C LEU A 68 -2.25 -16.08 -8.11
N LYS A 69 -1.86 -14.82 -8.12
CA LYS A 69 -1.17 -14.19 -9.24
C LYS A 69 0.15 -14.90 -9.54
N LEU A 70 0.97 -15.15 -8.52
CA LEU A 70 2.23 -15.87 -8.67
C LEU A 70 2.00 -17.28 -9.23
N CYS A 71 1.02 -18.02 -8.68
CA CYS A 71 0.66 -19.35 -9.18
C CYS A 71 0.23 -19.32 -10.65
N SER A 72 -0.53 -18.30 -11.07
CA SER A 72 -0.97 -18.13 -12.45
C SER A 72 0.17 -17.92 -13.45
N TYR A 73 1.38 -17.63 -12.98
CA TYR A 73 2.60 -17.55 -13.79
C TYR A 73 3.36 -18.89 -13.89
N GLY A 74 2.78 -19.96 -13.32
CA GLY A 74 3.41 -21.27 -13.29
C GLY A 74 4.48 -21.44 -12.22
N ILE A 75 4.54 -20.51 -11.26
CA ILE A 75 5.46 -20.59 -10.12
C ILE A 75 4.74 -21.34 -9.00
N LEU A 76 5.09 -22.62 -8.83
CA LEU A 76 4.41 -23.52 -7.88
C LEU A 76 5.18 -23.73 -6.58
N ASP A 77 6.46 -23.35 -6.53
CA ASP A 77 7.27 -23.41 -5.31
C ASP A 77 7.01 -22.19 -4.41
N CYS A 78 5.73 -22.04 -4.06
CA CYS A 78 5.24 -20.95 -3.23
C CYS A 78 4.15 -21.42 -2.28
N SER A 79 4.07 -20.76 -1.12
CA SER A 79 3.12 -21.10 -0.06
C SER A 79 2.58 -19.86 0.66
N ILE A 80 1.58 -20.08 1.52
CA ILE A 80 1.02 -19.08 2.41
C ILE A 80 1.33 -19.45 3.87
N TYR A 81 1.89 -18.49 4.61
CA TYR A 81 2.01 -18.55 6.06
C TYR A 81 1.16 -17.44 6.68
N SER A 82 -0.09 -17.77 6.98
CA SER A 82 -1.04 -16.80 7.54
C SER A 82 -2.08 -17.48 8.44
N ALA A 83 -2.20 -16.97 9.66
CA ALA A 83 -3.18 -17.47 10.63
C ALA A 83 -4.63 -17.24 10.15
N SER A 84 -4.90 -16.14 9.47
CA SER A 84 -6.24 -15.83 8.94
C SER A 84 -6.70 -16.76 7.81
N PHE A 85 -5.78 -17.51 7.19
CA PHE A 85 -6.08 -18.57 6.24
C PHE A 85 -6.06 -19.97 6.86
N GLY A 86 -5.62 -20.11 8.11
CA GLY A 86 -5.34 -21.41 8.71
C GLY A 86 -4.18 -22.16 8.03
N ARG A 87 -3.38 -21.48 7.20
CA ARG A 87 -2.23 -22.07 6.47
C ARG A 87 -0.94 -21.61 7.11
N LYS A 88 -0.05 -22.57 7.40
CA LYS A 88 1.28 -22.34 7.98
C LYS A 88 2.34 -23.12 7.20
N GLU A 89 2.32 -22.97 5.88
CA GLU A 89 3.23 -23.67 4.97
C GLU A 89 4.42 -22.76 4.63
N ILE A 90 5.61 -23.35 4.54
CA ILE A 90 6.84 -22.65 4.19
C ILE A 90 7.42 -23.32 2.94
N SER A 91 7.62 -22.53 1.89
CA SER A 91 8.27 -22.92 0.63
C SER A 91 9.38 -21.92 0.29
N ARG A 92 10.04 -22.12 -0.84
CA ARG A 92 11.06 -21.18 -1.32
C ARG A 92 10.55 -19.74 -1.42
N ILE A 93 9.32 -19.54 -1.88
CA ILE A 93 8.63 -18.26 -1.85
C ILE A 93 7.45 -18.38 -0.88
N THR A 94 7.50 -17.65 0.22
CA THR A 94 6.45 -17.69 1.24
C THR A 94 5.78 -16.32 1.36
N PHE A 95 4.47 -16.27 1.11
CA PHE A 95 3.65 -15.09 1.36
C PHE A 95 3.14 -15.09 2.79
N ALA A 96 3.28 -14.00 3.50
CA ALA A 96 2.88 -13.91 4.89
C ALA A 96 2.32 -12.53 5.26
N THR A 97 1.55 -12.48 6.35
CA THR A 97 1.26 -11.26 7.08
C THR A 97 2.18 -11.16 8.29
N ILE A 98 2.61 -9.97 8.65
CA ILE A 98 3.57 -9.79 9.77
C ILE A 98 3.04 -10.36 11.09
N GLY A 99 1.74 -10.21 11.38
CA GLY A 99 1.13 -10.75 12.58
C GLY A 99 1.18 -12.28 12.70
N SER A 100 1.34 -12.99 11.57
CA SER A 100 1.41 -14.46 11.57
C SER A 100 2.81 -15.00 11.85
N VAL A 101 3.85 -14.21 11.57
CA VAL A 101 5.26 -14.69 11.67
C VAL A 101 6.01 -14.11 12.86
N VAL A 102 5.57 -12.97 13.41
CA VAL A 102 6.30 -12.22 14.43
C VAL A 102 6.64 -13.03 15.69
N ASN A 103 5.81 -14.00 16.03
CA ASN A 103 5.99 -14.86 17.21
C ASN A 103 6.78 -16.15 16.90
N HIS A 104 7.17 -16.37 15.64
CA HIS A 104 7.88 -17.57 15.19
C HIS A 104 9.09 -17.24 14.30
N PRO A 105 9.96 -16.29 14.70
CA PRO A 105 11.09 -15.86 13.87
C PRO A 105 12.10 -17.00 13.63
N GLU A 106 12.13 -17.99 14.48
CA GLU A 106 13.00 -19.18 14.37
C GLU A 106 12.74 -19.98 13.09
N LEU A 107 11.50 -20.01 12.62
CA LEU A 107 11.12 -20.73 11.40
C LEU A 107 11.67 -20.05 10.13
N PHE A 108 12.02 -18.77 10.20
CA PHE A 108 12.41 -17.94 9.05
C PHE A 108 13.89 -17.57 9.02
N GLN A 109 14.74 -18.16 9.89
CA GLN A 109 16.17 -17.88 9.95
C GLN A 109 16.94 -18.15 8.66
N HIS A 110 16.45 -19.07 7.85
CA HIS A 110 17.03 -19.44 6.57
C HIS A 110 16.63 -18.52 5.40
N PHE A 111 15.67 -17.64 5.59
CA PHE A 111 15.27 -16.64 4.59
C PHE A 111 16.33 -15.54 4.49
N LYS A 112 16.83 -15.31 3.28
CA LYS A 112 17.84 -14.29 3.00
C LYS A 112 17.24 -13.02 2.39
N ASN A 113 16.11 -13.18 1.71
CA ASN A 113 15.43 -12.13 0.95
C ASN A 113 14.08 -11.84 1.60
N ILE A 114 13.81 -10.59 1.92
CA ILE A 114 12.50 -10.13 2.38
C ILE A 114 12.00 -9.03 1.46
N ILE A 115 10.78 -9.20 0.97
CA ILE A 115 10.05 -8.19 0.21
C ILE A 115 8.86 -7.72 1.07
N ILE A 116 8.67 -6.42 1.22
CA ILE A 116 7.55 -5.85 1.99
C ILE A 116 6.73 -4.97 1.05
N ASP A 117 5.53 -5.41 0.74
CA ASP A 117 4.55 -4.60 0.03
C ASP A 117 3.93 -3.56 0.99
N GLU A 118 3.59 -2.39 0.47
CA GLU A 118 3.14 -1.21 1.22
C GLU A 118 4.06 -0.88 2.42
N CYS A 119 5.36 -0.86 2.15
CA CYS A 119 6.40 -0.71 3.18
C CYS A 119 6.33 0.63 3.96
N HIS A 120 5.52 1.60 3.53
CA HIS A 120 5.23 2.81 4.30
C HIS A 120 4.52 2.50 5.64
N LEU A 121 3.89 1.32 5.78
CA LEU A 121 3.28 0.85 7.02
C LEU A 121 4.31 0.39 8.07
N VAL A 122 5.57 0.15 7.67
CA VAL A 122 6.62 -0.31 8.58
C VAL A 122 7.02 0.79 9.55
N ASN A 123 6.73 0.61 10.85
CA ASN A 123 7.17 1.55 11.88
C ASN A 123 8.63 1.29 12.26
N PRO A 124 9.54 2.28 12.11
CA PRO A 124 10.95 2.10 12.43
C PRO A 124 11.26 2.14 13.92
N LYS A 125 10.37 2.69 14.74
CA LYS A 125 10.59 2.86 16.19
C LYS A 125 10.19 1.62 16.97
N GLU A 126 9.05 1.03 16.62
CA GLU A 126 8.41 -0.06 17.36
C GLU A 126 7.52 -0.89 16.44
N GLY A 127 6.96 -1.97 16.97
CA GLY A 127 5.98 -2.80 16.29
C GLY A 127 6.55 -4.08 15.70
N MET A 128 5.65 -4.90 15.17
CA MET A 128 5.93 -6.27 14.75
C MET A 128 7.05 -6.39 13.70
N TYR A 129 7.11 -5.50 12.72
CA TYR A 129 8.18 -5.51 11.73
C TYR A 129 9.54 -5.28 12.34
N LYS A 130 9.67 -4.30 13.24
CA LYS A 130 10.97 -4.03 13.90
C LYS A 130 11.41 -5.23 14.71
N SER A 131 10.50 -5.82 15.52
CA SER A 131 10.79 -6.99 16.33
C SER A 131 11.24 -8.17 15.47
N PHE A 132 10.48 -8.48 14.41
CA PHE A 132 10.79 -9.60 13.53
C PHE A 132 12.12 -9.40 12.77
N LEU A 133 12.31 -8.25 12.12
CA LEU A 133 13.50 -7.98 11.31
C LEU A 133 14.79 -7.91 12.15
N SER A 134 14.71 -7.52 13.43
CA SER A 134 15.87 -7.50 14.31
C SER A 134 16.42 -8.89 14.64
N MET A 135 15.60 -9.94 14.50
CA MET A 135 15.95 -11.34 14.77
C MET A 135 16.52 -12.07 13.55
N LEU A 136 16.46 -11.45 12.37
CA LEU A 136 16.88 -12.08 11.12
C LEU A 136 18.09 -11.39 10.50
N LYS A 137 18.96 -12.20 9.89
CA LYS A 137 20.07 -11.69 9.06
C LYS A 137 19.68 -11.75 7.58
N CYS A 138 18.84 -10.82 7.15
CA CYS A 138 18.27 -10.77 5.82
C CYS A 138 18.43 -9.41 5.17
N LYS A 139 18.23 -9.34 3.88
CA LYS A 139 18.14 -8.12 3.11
C LYS A 139 16.69 -7.79 2.84
N VAL A 140 16.30 -6.54 3.04
CA VAL A 140 14.89 -6.12 2.95
C VAL A 140 14.71 -5.11 1.83
N LEU A 141 13.76 -5.39 0.94
CA LEU A 141 13.29 -4.50 -0.10
C LEU A 141 11.83 -4.15 0.15
N GLY A 142 11.54 -2.88 0.30
CA GLY A 142 10.18 -2.36 0.42
C GLY A 142 9.64 -1.88 -0.92
N LEU A 143 8.36 -2.12 -1.20
CA LEU A 143 7.63 -1.50 -2.31
C LEU A 143 6.52 -0.62 -1.75
N THR A 144 6.30 0.54 -2.35
CA THR A 144 5.20 1.43 -1.96
C THR A 144 4.89 2.43 -3.07
N ALA A 145 3.64 2.89 -3.12
CA ALA A 145 3.24 4.04 -3.94
C ALA A 145 3.44 5.36 -3.19
N THR A 146 3.41 5.32 -1.86
CA THR A 146 3.41 6.50 -0.98
C THR A 146 4.58 6.43 0.03
N PRO A 147 5.81 6.79 -0.39
CA PRO A 147 7.00 6.64 0.44
C PRO A 147 7.11 7.68 1.57
N TYR A 148 5.98 8.09 2.14
CA TYR A 148 5.91 9.16 3.12
C TYR A 148 5.25 8.68 4.42
N ARG A 149 5.67 9.28 5.52
CA ARG A 149 5.01 9.15 6.82
C ARG A 149 4.74 10.52 7.41
N LEU A 150 3.60 10.63 8.08
CA LEU A 150 3.27 11.80 8.87
C LEU A 150 4.19 11.82 10.11
N SER A 151 4.87 12.91 10.32
CA SER A 151 5.69 13.18 11.50
C SER A 151 5.17 14.44 12.15
N SER A 152 4.65 14.33 13.37
CA SER A 152 4.19 15.48 14.14
C SER A 152 5.34 16.08 14.94
N SER A 153 5.46 17.40 14.93
CA SER A 153 6.37 18.21 15.73
C SER A 153 5.56 19.21 16.51
N ARG A 154 5.95 19.49 17.76
CA ARG A 154 5.28 20.53 18.58
C ARG A 154 5.42 21.93 17.95
N ASP A 155 6.56 22.19 17.31
CA ASP A 155 6.89 23.54 16.80
C ASP A 155 6.41 23.76 15.36
N PHE A 156 6.30 22.69 14.55
CA PHE A 156 6.02 22.78 13.10
C PHE A 156 4.74 22.04 12.68
N GLY A 157 3.95 21.55 13.62
CA GLY A 157 2.75 20.77 13.31
C GLY A 157 3.09 19.42 12.65
N SER A 158 2.20 18.96 11.76
CA SER A 158 2.36 17.67 11.08
C SER A 158 3.04 17.85 9.72
N MET A 159 4.14 17.15 9.51
CA MET A 159 4.91 17.16 8.26
C MET A 159 5.00 15.78 7.63
N LEU A 160 4.92 15.69 6.31
CA LEU A 160 5.23 14.47 5.56
C LEU A 160 6.75 14.31 5.44
N LYS A 161 7.27 13.21 5.97
CA LYS A 161 8.69 12.84 5.81
C LYS A 161 8.83 11.62 4.93
N PHE A 162 9.77 11.66 4.00
CA PHE A 162 10.14 10.52 3.19
C PHE A 162 10.69 9.40 4.09
N ILE A 163 10.26 8.15 3.91
CA ILE A 163 10.55 7.06 4.86
C ILE A 163 12.05 6.73 4.98
N THR A 164 12.86 7.03 3.96
CA THR A 164 14.33 6.90 4.05
C THR A 164 14.98 8.07 4.80
N ARG A 165 14.23 9.14 5.09
CA ARG A 165 14.70 10.33 5.81
C ARG A 165 14.20 10.41 7.25
N THR A 166 13.40 9.43 7.70
CA THR A 166 13.02 9.32 9.12
C THR A 166 14.22 8.84 9.97
N ARG A 167 14.18 9.13 11.28
CA ARG A 167 15.16 8.62 12.23
C ARG A 167 14.44 8.09 13.48
N PRO A 168 14.62 6.83 13.86
CA PRO A 168 15.34 5.79 13.12
C PRO A 168 14.69 5.48 11.76
N CYS A 169 15.39 4.79 10.86
CA CYS A 169 14.85 4.32 9.59
C CYS A 169 15.09 2.81 9.42
N VAL A 170 14.17 2.15 8.76
CA VAL A 170 14.32 0.75 8.31
C VAL A 170 14.95 0.70 6.92
N PHE A 171 14.59 1.64 6.07
CA PHE A 171 15.06 1.78 4.70
C PHE A 171 15.92 3.03 4.57
N SER A 172 17.05 2.93 3.89
CA SER A 172 18.01 4.03 3.78
C SER A 172 18.20 4.58 2.37
N GLU A 173 17.76 3.85 1.35
CA GLU A 173 17.91 4.24 -0.05
C GLU A 173 16.68 3.90 -0.90
N VAL A 174 16.53 4.64 -2.01
CA VAL A 174 15.58 4.34 -3.09
C VAL A 174 16.39 3.78 -4.25
N ILE A 175 16.13 2.52 -4.64
CA ILE A 175 16.87 1.89 -5.74
C ILE A 175 16.19 2.04 -7.10
N TYR A 176 14.89 2.29 -7.10
CA TYR A 176 14.13 2.55 -8.32
C TYR A 176 12.86 3.34 -8.03
N GLN A 177 12.48 4.20 -8.97
CA GLN A 177 11.26 5.00 -8.87
C GLN A 177 10.64 5.20 -10.25
N VAL A 178 9.32 5.07 -10.32
CA VAL A 178 8.51 5.44 -11.48
C VAL A 178 7.58 6.58 -11.09
N GLN A 179 7.54 7.64 -11.90
CA GLN A 179 6.63 8.77 -11.68
C GLN A 179 5.24 8.46 -12.23
N ILE A 180 4.20 8.98 -11.57
CA ILE A 180 2.81 8.88 -12.07
C ILE A 180 2.68 9.53 -13.45
N SER A 181 3.32 10.70 -13.66
CA SER A 181 3.34 11.40 -14.94
C SER A 181 3.85 10.51 -16.07
N THR A 182 4.94 9.77 -15.85
CA THR A 182 5.48 8.84 -16.84
C THR A 182 4.45 7.77 -17.26
N LEU A 183 3.69 7.24 -16.30
CA LEU A 183 2.66 6.22 -16.60
C LEU A 183 1.44 6.82 -17.29
N LEU A 184 1.10 8.06 -17.00
CA LEU A 184 0.05 8.81 -17.70
C LEU A 184 0.44 9.12 -19.14
N ASP A 185 1.68 9.59 -19.36
CA ASP A 185 2.21 9.92 -20.68
C ASP A 185 2.31 8.68 -21.57
N MET A 186 2.66 7.53 -21.00
CA MET A 186 2.69 6.24 -21.68
C MET A 186 1.29 5.62 -21.89
N GLY A 187 0.22 6.23 -21.39
CA GLY A 187 -1.15 5.72 -21.49
C GLY A 187 -1.42 4.48 -20.64
N TYR A 188 -0.56 4.18 -19.65
CA TYR A 188 -0.75 3.06 -18.72
C TYR A 188 -1.69 3.37 -17.56
N LEU A 189 -1.91 4.66 -17.30
CA LEU A 189 -2.91 5.16 -16.35
C LEU A 189 -3.89 6.07 -17.08
N SER A 190 -5.15 6.03 -16.66
CA SER A 190 -6.17 6.94 -17.18
C SER A 190 -5.96 8.35 -16.64
N LYS A 191 -6.23 9.35 -17.49
CA LYS A 191 -6.26 10.74 -17.04
C LYS A 191 -7.32 10.92 -15.96
N LEU A 192 -6.97 11.70 -14.95
CA LEU A 192 -7.87 12.04 -13.85
C LEU A 192 -8.42 13.45 -14.08
N ASN A 193 -9.75 13.56 -14.16
CA ASN A 193 -10.44 14.85 -14.20
C ASN A 193 -10.97 15.13 -12.79
N TYR A 194 -10.52 16.20 -12.18
CA TYR A 194 -10.99 16.67 -10.87
C TYR A 194 -12.20 17.58 -11.05
N TYR A 195 -13.23 17.30 -10.27
CA TYR A 195 -14.37 18.19 -10.12
C TYR A 195 -14.55 18.45 -8.63
N GLU A 196 -14.43 19.70 -8.24
CA GLU A 196 -14.75 20.12 -6.89
C GLU A 196 -16.25 20.47 -6.83
N MET A 197 -16.95 19.86 -5.89
CA MET A 197 -18.34 20.20 -5.58
C MET A 197 -18.35 20.79 -4.18
N ASN A 198 -18.51 22.10 -4.10
CA ASN A 198 -18.58 22.80 -2.81
C ASN A 198 -20.03 23.18 -2.55
N PRO A 199 -20.81 22.41 -1.77
CA PRO A 199 -22.16 22.77 -1.40
C PRO A 199 -22.14 23.99 -0.47
N LEU A 200 -23.19 24.78 -0.49
CA LEU A 200 -23.38 25.94 0.37
C LEU A 200 -23.16 25.55 1.85
N GLY A 201 -22.31 26.27 2.56
CA GLY A 201 -22.03 26.07 3.98
C GLY A 201 -20.84 25.18 4.35
N TRP A 202 -20.11 24.62 3.38
CA TRP A 202 -18.91 23.81 3.70
C TRP A 202 -17.74 24.63 4.23
N ASN A 203 -17.63 25.89 3.86
CA ASN A 203 -16.61 26.80 4.37
C ASN A 203 -16.80 27.18 5.84
N GLU A 204 -17.95 26.82 6.42
CA GLU A 204 -18.33 27.14 7.81
C GLU A 204 -18.45 25.88 8.69
N LEU A 205 -17.77 24.80 8.34
CA LEU A 205 -17.79 23.57 9.15
C LEU A 205 -17.09 23.81 10.49
N ASN A 206 -17.79 23.57 11.58
CA ASN A 206 -17.25 23.68 12.94
C ASN A 206 -16.69 22.32 13.40
N LEU A 207 -15.54 21.95 12.84
CA LEU A 207 -14.90 20.67 13.12
C LEU A 207 -13.87 20.80 14.24
N LYS A 208 -13.87 19.82 15.17
CA LYS A 208 -12.91 19.73 16.26
C LYS A 208 -11.81 18.74 15.90
N VAL A 209 -10.57 19.19 15.99
CA VAL A 209 -9.39 18.35 15.75
C VAL A 209 -9.25 17.34 16.91
N ASN A 210 -8.79 16.11 16.60
CA ASN A 210 -8.52 15.09 17.60
C ASN A 210 -7.26 15.42 18.43
N THR A 211 -6.99 14.64 19.47
CA THR A 211 -5.86 14.87 20.38
C THR A 211 -4.48 14.81 19.71
N THR A 212 -4.36 14.16 18.58
CA THR A 212 -3.11 14.05 17.80
C THR A 212 -2.93 15.20 16.80
N GLY A 213 -3.96 16.01 16.55
CA GLY A 213 -3.95 17.09 15.56
C GLY A 213 -3.94 16.57 14.10
N ALA A 214 -4.04 15.27 13.89
CA ALA A 214 -3.92 14.68 12.56
C ALA A 214 -5.25 14.52 11.81
N ASP A 215 -6.38 14.57 12.52
CA ASP A 215 -7.71 14.41 11.95
C ASP A 215 -8.78 15.06 12.84
N TYR A 216 -10.01 15.13 12.37
CA TYR A 216 -11.15 15.63 13.12
C TYR A 216 -11.79 14.51 13.96
N THR A 217 -12.42 14.90 15.08
CA THR A 217 -13.17 13.96 15.90
C THR A 217 -14.45 13.51 15.20
N ASP A 218 -14.75 12.21 15.22
CA ASP A 218 -15.94 11.65 14.57
C ASP A 218 -17.22 12.34 15.05
N LYS A 219 -17.30 12.63 16.36
CA LYS A 219 -18.46 13.33 16.94
C LYS A 219 -18.71 14.71 16.31
N SER A 220 -17.64 15.49 16.01
CA SER A 220 -17.80 16.78 15.35
C SER A 220 -18.19 16.64 13.88
N VAL A 221 -17.64 15.63 13.20
CA VAL A 221 -17.96 15.37 11.79
C VAL A 221 -19.41 14.91 11.63
N VAL A 222 -19.88 13.97 12.43
CA VAL A 222 -21.28 13.50 12.39
C VAL A 222 -22.25 14.66 12.62
N LYS A 223 -22.01 15.50 13.64
CA LYS A 223 -22.85 16.67 13.93
C LYS A 223 -22.94 17.63 12.75
N GLU A 224 -21.80 17.91 12.08
CA GLU A 224 -21.80 18.79 10.92
C GLU A 224 -22.45 18.16 9.70
N TYR A 225 -22.27 16.85 9.49
CA TYR A 225 -22.94 16.11 8.42
C TYR A 225 -24.47 16.14 8.55
N GLU A 226 -24.98 16.02 9.78
CA GLU A 226 -26.40 16.16 10.06
C GLU A 226 -26.89 17.60 9.81
N ARG A 227 -26.12 18.61 10.27
CA ARG A 227 -26.47 20.03 10.12
C ARG A 227 -26.61 20.47 8.65
N ILE A 228 -25.75 19.98 7.76
CA ILE A 228 -25.72 20.37 6.35
C ILE A 228 -26.46 19.40 5.42
N ASP A 229 -27.15 18.40 5.97
CA ASP A 229 -27.73 17.29 5.21
C ASP A 229 -26.75 16.69 4.19
N PHE A 230 -25.54 16.36 4.67
CA PHE A 230 -24.50 15.79 3.82
C PHE A 230 -24.96 14.55 3.06
N TYR A 231 -25.77 13.70 3.71
CA TYR A 231 -26.26 12.48 3.09
C TYR A 231 -27.22 12.77 1.92
N GLY A 232 -28.19 13.66 2.10
CA GLY A 232 -29.10 14.07 1.02
C GLY A 232 -28.35 14.67 -0.17
N PHE A 233 -27.34 15.51 0.13
CA PHE A 233 -26.45 16.04 -0.89
C PHE A 233 -25.71 14.96 -1.64
N LEU A 234 -25.09 13.98 -0.95
CA LEU A 234 -24.38 12.86 -1.55
C LEU A 234 -25.27 12.02 -2.44
N VAL A 235 -26.47 11.64 -1.98
CA VAL A 235 -27.46 10.92 -2.78
C VAL A 235 -27.76 11.67 -4.07
N SER A 236 -27.97 13.00 -3.99
CA SER A 236 -28.23 13.84 -5.16
C SER A 236 -27.07 13.82 -6.16
N ILE A 237 -25.81 13.81 -5.69
CA ILE A 237 -24.63 13.67 -6.54
C ILE A 237 -24.60 12.32 -7.22
N VAL A 238 -24.76 11.23 -6.46
CA VAL A 238 -24.73 9.87 -7.00
C VAL A 238 -25.82 9.70 -8.06
N GLN A 239 -27.05 10.17 -7.81
CA GLN A 239 -28.15 10.14 -8.79
C GLN A 239 -27.80 10.90 -10.08
N ARG A 240 -27.19 12.08 -9.97
CA ARG A 240 -26.71 12.85 -11.14
C ARG A 240 -25.60 12.13 -11.90
N LEU A 241 -24.71 11.43 -11.19
CA LEU A 241 -23.65 10.65 -11.81
C LEU A 241 -24.17 9.39 -12.50
N MET A 242 -25.22 8.77 -11.95
CA MET A 242 -25.92 7.62 -12.57
C MET A 242 -26.75 8.03 -13.79
N ASN A 243 -27.35 9.23 -13.75
CA ASN A 243 -28.21 9.77 -14.80
C ASN A 243 -27.64 11.10 -15.35
N PRO A 244 -26.50 11.06 -16.06
CA PRO A 244 -25.86 12.28 -16.55
C PRO A 244 -26.68 12.92 -17.67
N LYS A 245 -26.78 14.25 -17.65
CA LYS A 245 -27.47 15.04 -18.70
C LYS A 245 -26.93 14.79 -20.11
N SER A 246 -25.67 14.37 -20.24
CA SER A 246 -25.04 14.01 -21.51
C SER A 246 -25.54 12.70 -22.11
N GLY A 247 -26.36 11.92 -21.41
CA GLY A 247 -26.80 10.58 -21.81
C GLY A 247 -25.71 9.49 -21.75
N ILE A 248 -24.45 9.85 -21.55
CA ILE A 248 -23.33 8.88 -21.49
C ILE A 248 -23.25 8.31 -20.07
N LYS A 249 -23.74 7.09 -19.90
CA LYS A 249 -23.71 6.39 -18.60
C LYS A 249 -22.29 6.01 -18.19
N ARG A 250 -21.96 6.20 -16.91
CA ARG A 250 -20.70 5.72 -16.31
C ARG A 250 -20.75 4.19 -16.17
N LYS A 251 -19.63 3.54 -16.42
CA LYS A 251 -19.51 2.07 -16.27
C LYS A 251 -19.43 1.62 -14.82
N GLY A 252 -18.99 2.51 -13.91
CA GLY A 252 -18.90 2.27 -12.48
C GLY A 252 -18.74 3.57 -11.73
N ILE A 253 -19.21 3.61 -10.49
CA ILE A 253 -19.07 4.71 -9.56
C ILE A 253 -18.56 4.11 -8.27
N LEU A 254 -17.44 4.62 -7.76
CA LEU A 254 -16.86 4.23 -6.47
C LEU A 254 -17.00 5.41 -5.51
N VAL A 255 -17.63 5.19 -4.38
CA VAL A 255 -17.86 6.21 -3.35
C VAL A 255 -17.09 5.83 -2.10
N PHE A 256 -16.21 6.71 -1.65
CA PHE A 256 -15.49 6.54 -0.38
C PHE A 256 -16.19 7.36 0.70
N MET A 257 -16.58 6.68 1.76
CA MET A 257 -17.24 7.29 2.92
C MET A 257 -16.34 7.20 4.15
N ARG A 258 -16.51 8.19 5.05
CA ARG A 258 -15.79 8.17 6.33
C ARG A 258 -16.37 7.11 7.28
N PHE A 259 -17.69 6.94 7.29
CA PHE A 259 -18.38 6.02 8.19
C PHE A 259 -19.08 4.89 7.42
N LEU A 260 -18.94 3.67 7.95
CA LEU A 260 -19.56 2.48 7.37
C LEU A 260 -21.09 2.61 7.25
N LYS A 261 -21.72 3.16 8.31
CA LYS A 261 -23.17 3.37 8.37
C LYS A 261 -23.72 4.25 7.24
N GLU A 262 -22.94 5.21 6.76
CA GLU A 262 -23.32 6.06 5.64
C GLU A 262 -23.14 5.33 4.30
N ALA A 263 -22.10 4.50 4.20
CA ALA A 263 -21.90 3.65 3.02
C ALA A 263 -23.04 2.63 2.86
N GLU A 264 -23.45 1.99 3.97
CA GLU A 264 -24.58 1.04 3.99
C GLU A 264 -25.92 1.68 3.61
N ARG A 265 -26.13 2.97 3.96
CA ARG A 265 -27.36 3.70 3.57
C ARG A 265 -27.38 4.09 2.12
N LEU A 266 -26.23 4.16 1.44
CA LEU A 266 -26.11 4.57 0.05
C LEU A 266 -26.30 3.40 -0.93
N THR A 267 -26.09 2.17 -0.47
CA THR A 267 -26.27 0.92 -1.27
C THR A 267 -27.70 0.41 -1.19
#